data_5cab9f1da9a335069aacef30de79ac3c
#
_entry.id   5cab9f1da9a335069aacef30de79ac3c
#
_cell.length_a   1.000
_cell.length_b   1.000
_cell.length_c   1.000
_cell.angle_alpha   90.00
_cell.angle_beta   90.00
_cell.angle_gamma   90.00
#
_symmetry.space_group_name_H-M   'P 1'
#
loop_
_entity.id
_entity.type
_entity.pdbx_description
1 polymer ?
#
loop_
_entity_poly.entity_id
_entity_poly.type
_entity_poly.pdbx_seq_one_letter_code
_entity_poly.pdbx_strand_id
1 'polypeptide(L)'
;VLKVASYNIRKGLGTDRLRRPDRILDVLNEVDADIIALQEADRRFGKRHSALPLDMITAHSDYEPVPFETRPDSLGHHGNAILVRRGITILAHDILHLPALEPRGAVVADIRAKGQELRIVGMHLDLSGFRRRQQVRSVLAQINDRAPDMPSILMGDLNEWSRKGGCLGEFIGGHHDAHTGPSFHSQRPMARLDRIFVSHKIKILSAGTHQSLKARRASDHLPVWAELSFS
;
A
#
# COMPACT_ATOMS: atom_id res chain seq x y z
N VAL A 1 3.99 5.54 18.71
CA VAL A 1 3.00 5.55 17.61
C VAL A 1 3.71 5.38 16.28
N LEU A 2 3.20 4.49 15.46
CA LEU A 2 3.62 4.27 14.07
C LEU A 2 2.47 4.67 13.14
N LYS A 3 2.73 5.53 12.17
CA LYS A 3 1.75 5.91 11.17
C LYS A 3 2.03 5.18 9.86
N VAL A 4 1.04 4.47 9.33
CA VAL A 4 1.12 3.76 8.06
C VAL A 4 0.09 4.31 7.08
N ALA A 5 0.36 4.18 5.78
CA ALA A 5 -0.56 4.64 4.75
C ALA A 5 -0.52 3.72 3.53
N SER A 6 -1.59 3.74 2.76
CA SER A 6 -1.69 3.10 1.44
C SER A 6 -2.22 4.10 0.42
N TYR A 7 -1.64 4.13 -0.77
CA TYR A 7 -2.01 5.08 -1.81
C TYR A 7 -1.83 4.50 -3.21
N ASN A 8 -2.94 4.37 -3.95
CA ASN A 8 -2.90 4.10 -5.38
C ASN A 8 -2.62 5.41 -6.12
N ILE A 9 -1.42 5.55 -6.68
CA ILE A 9 -0.95 6.80 -7.31
C ILE A 9 -1.28 6.92 -8.80
N ARG A 10 -2.01 5.96 -9.38
CA ARG A 10 -2.45 5.96 -10.78
C ARG A 10 -1.33 6.32 -11.75
N LYS A 11 -0.14 5.76 -11.57
CA LYS A 11 1.04 6.04 -12.41
C LYS A 11 1.40 7.54 -12.53
N GLY A 12 1.07 8.31 -11.50
CA GLY A 12 1.28 9.76 -11.45
C GLY A 12 0.28 10.57 -12.28
N LEU A 13 -0.77 9.93 -12.81
CA LEU A 13 -1.80 10.58 -13.63
C LEU A 13 -2.90 11.19 -12.77
N GLY A 14 -2.99 12.51 -12.77
CA GLY A 14 -4.02 13.24 -12.03
C GLY A 14 -5.41 13.17 -12.68
N THR A 15 -6.40 13.68 -11.96
CA THR A 15 -7.79 13.80 -12.45
C THR A 15 -7.91 14.78 -13.60
N ASP A 16 -6.95 15.69 -13.77
CA ASP A 16 -6.76 16.59 -14.91
C ASP A 16 -6.06 15.94 -16.11
N ARG A 17 -5.78 14.64 -16.04
CA ARG A 17 -5.07 13.85 -17.05
C ARG A 17 -3.61 14.27 -17.29
N LEU A 18 -3.02 15.03 -16.39
CA LEU A 18 -1.60 15.39 -16.42
C LEU A 18 -0.78 14.47 -15.54
N ARG A 19 0.38 14.02 -16.04
CA ARG A 19 1.35 13.28 -15.23
C ARG A 19 2.20 14.26 -14.42
N ARG A 20 2.04 14.22 -13.11
CA ARG A 20 2.70 15.12 -12.19
C ARG A 20 3.19 14.32 -10.97
N PRO A 21 4.36 13.66 -11.07
CA PRO A 21 4.94 12.93 -9.95
C PRO A 21 5.26 13.85 -8.76
N ASP A 22 5.56 15.12 -9.00
CA ASP A 22 5.74 16.13 -7.96
C ASP A 22 4.50 16.28 -7.07
N ARG A 23 3.30 16.25 -7.64
CA ARG A 23 2.05 16.27 -6.87
C ARG A 23 1.87 15.03 -5.98
N ILE A 24 2.23 13.86 -6.51
CA ILE A 24 2.20 12.63 -5.70
C ILE A 24 3.12 12.79 -4.50
N LEU A 25 4.33 13.27 -4.72
CA LEU A 25 5.30 13.47 -3.64
C LEU A 25 4.83 14.48 -2.60
N ASP A 26 4.21 15.58 -3.05
CA ASP A 26 3.58 16.56 -2.16
C ASP A 26 2.51 15.90 -1.27
N VAL A 27 1.66 15.04 -1.84
CA VAL A 27 0.63 14.31 -1.09
C VAL A 27 1.25 13.33 -0.09
N LEU A 28 2.31 12.61 -0.47
CA LEU A 28 3.03 11.73 0.46
C LEU A 28 3.60 12.50 1.64
N ASN A 29 4.16 13.69 1.39
CA ASN A 29 4.67 14.57 2.45
C ASN A 29 3.55 15.13 3.33
N GLU A 30 2.38 15.44 2.77
CA GLU A 30 1.20 15.85 3.57
C GLU A 30 0.71 14.72 4.48
N VAL A 31 0.66 13.48 3.99
CA VAL A 31 0.24 12.30 4.77
C VAL A 31 1.21 12.04 5.91
N ASP A 32 2.48 12.23 5.67
CA ASP A 32 3.57 12.14 6.67
C ASP A 32 3.54 10.83 7.46
N ALA A 33 3.34 9.72 6.76
CA ALA A 33 3.38 8.39 7.38
C ALA A 33 4.82 7.88 7.51
N ASP A 34 5.06 6.95 8.42
CA ASP A 34 6.36 6.29 8.58
C ASP A 34 6.59 5.23 7.48
N ILE A 35 5.51 4.58 7.05
CA ILE A 35 5.52 3.53 6.02
C ILE A 35 4.37 3.77 5.07
N ILE A 36 4.63 3.70 3.77
CA ILE A 36 3.60 3.89 2.73
C ILE A 36 3.66 2.76 1.71
N ALA A 37 2.55 2.05 1.54
CA ALA A 37 2.37 1.13 0.42
C ALA A 37 1.79 1.90 -0.77
N LEU A 38 2.43 1.77 -1.94
CA LEU A 38 2.00 2.38 -3.19
C LEU A 38 1.48 1.32 -4.16
N GLN A 39 0.43 1.66 -4.89
CA GLN A 39 -0.05 0.88 -6.03
C GLN A 39 0.03 1.72 -7.29
N GLU A 40 0.11 1.05 -8.42
CA GLU A 40 0.34 1.68 -9.72
C GLU A 40 1.57 2.63 -9.74
N ALA A 41 2.62 2.22 -9.02
CA ALA A 41 3.85 2.99 -8.89
C ALA A 41 4.77 2.91 -10.12
N ASP A 42 4.52 1.95 -11.02
CA ASP A 42 5.27 1.77 -12.26
C ASP A 42 4.36 1.86 -13.49
N ARG A 43 4.92 2.30 -14.61
CA ARG A 43 4.19 2.33 -15.88
C ARG A 43 3.94 0.90 -16.39
N ARG A 44 2.78 0.68 -17.00
CA ARG A 44 2.30 -0.66 -17.38
C ARG A 44 3.03 -1.26 -18.58
N PHE A 45 3.57 -0.43 -19.48
CA PHE A 45 4.13 -0.84 -20.77
C PHE A 45 5.57 -0.37 -20.97
N GLY A 46 6.30 -1.07 -21.84
CA GLY A 46 7.68 -0.76 -22.16
C GLY A 46 8.64 -1.14 -21.03
N LYS A 47 9.63 -0.30 -20.76
CA LYS A 47 10.63 -0.51 -19.71
C LYS A 47 10.07 -0.45 -18.28
N ARG A 48 8.77 -0.23 -18.11
CA ARG A 48 8.07 -0.10 -16.82
C ARG A 48 8.75 0.89 -15.88
N HIS A 49 9.11 2.05 -16.41
CA HIS A 49 9.68 3.13 -15.61
C HIS A 49 8.81 3.47 -14.43
N SER A 50 9.45 3.81 -13.32
CA SER A 50 8.77 4.32 -12.14
C SER A 50 7.90 5.53 -12.48
N ALA A 51 6.68 5.55 -11.94
CA ALA A 51 5.80 6.71 -12.01
C ALA A 51 6.24 7.83 -11.05
N LEU A 52 7.07 7.49 -10.06
CA LEU A 52 7.65 8.39 -9.09
C LEU A 52 9.18 8.18 -9.10
N PRO A 53 9.96 9.06 -9.76
CA PRO A 53 11.40 8.89 -9.91
C PRO A 53 12.15 8.84 -8.57
N LEU A 54 13.13 7.93 -8.46
CA LEU A 54 13.90 7.72 -7.24
C LEU A 54 14.67 8.96 -6.80
N ASP A 55 15.27 9.68 -7.74
CA ASP A 55 16.00 10.93 -7.47
C ASP A 55 15.08 12.01 -6.87
N MET A 56 13.82 12.08 -7.31
CA MET A 56 12.81 12.98 -6.76
C MET A 56 12.44 12.59 -5.31
N ILE A 57 12.23 11.31 -5.05
CA ILE A 57 11.98 10.80 -3.68
C ILE A 57 13.15 11.17 -2.76
N THR A 58 14.38 10.94 -3.22
CA THR A 58 15.60 11.19 -2.45
C THR A 58 15.79 12.69 -2.17
N ALA A 59 15.51 13.55 -3.15
CA ALA A 59 15.75 14.99 -3.05
C ALA A 59 14.67 15.74 -2.27
N HIS A 60 13.41 15.28 -2.31
CA HIS A 60 12.25 16.04 -1.84
C HIS A 60 11.39 15.32 -0.80
N SER A 61 11.90 14.23 -0.21
CA SER A 61 11.21 13.53 0.89
C SER A 61 12.21 12.86 1.84
N ASP A 62 11.69 12.41 2.98
CA ASP A 62 12.42 11.59 3.96
C ASP A 62 12.18 10.10 3.76
N TYR A 63 11.78 9.69 2.56
CA TYR A 63 11.50 8.30 2.24
C TYR A 63 12.63 7.64 1.46
N GLU A 64 12.71 6.33 1.62
CA GLU A 64 13.47 5.44 0.77
C GLU A 64 12.60 4.23 0.38
N PRO A 65 12.71 3.74 -0.88
CA PRO A 65 11.96 2.56 -1.28
C PRO A 65 12.61 1.28 -0.77
N VAL A 66 11.78 0.29 -0.42
CA VAL A 66 12.24 -1.09 -0.23
C VAL A 66 12.68 -1.64 -1.60
N PRO A 67 13.88 -2.24 -1.73
CA PRO A 67 14.44 -2.62 -3.02
C PRO A 67 13.88 -3.95 -3.56
N PHE A 68 12.59 -3.97 -3.92
CA PHE A 68 11.95 -5.15 -4.54
C PHE A 68 12.34 -5.39 -5.98
N GLU A 69 12.87 -4.35 -6.61
CA GLU A 69 12.95 -4.31 -8.02
C GLU A 69 13.94 -5.32 -8.59
N THR A 70 13.53 -5.88 -9.72
CA THR A 70 14.35 -6.72 -10.58
C THR A 70 14.79 -6.00 -11.86
N ARG A 71 14.37 -4.73 -12.03
CA ARG A 71 14.64 -3.88 -13.20
C ARG A 71 15.13 -2.50 -12.76
N PRO A 72 16.17 -1.93 -13.42
CA PRO A 72 16.85 -0.72 -12.94
C PRO A 72 15.98 0.51 -12.73
N ASP A 73 14.89 0.64 -13.48
CA ASP A 73 14.05 1.86 -13.47
C ASP A 73 12.68 1.65 -12.82
N SER A 74 12.46 0.52 -12.13
CA SER A 74 11.21 0.20 -11.46
C SER A 74 11.30 0.53 -9.97
N LEU A 75 10.21 1.07 -9.39
CA LEU A 75 10.15 1.35 -7.96
C LEU A 75 9.76 0.10 -7.15
N GLY A 76 9.03 -0.82 -7.76
CA GLY A 76 8.52 -2.00 -7.09
C GLY A 76 8.25 -3.16 -8.04
N HIS A 77 7.29 -4.01 -7.70
CA HIS A 77 6.90 -5.17 -8.49
C HIS A 77 5.45 -5.08 -8.92
N HIS A 78 5.19 -5.17 -10.22
CA HIS A 78 3.85 -5.01 -10.83
C HIS A 78 3.11 -3.76 -10.32
N GLY A 79 3.84 -2.66 -10.12
CA GLY A 79 3.31 -1.40 -9.62
C GLY A 79 3.15 -1.32 -8.10
N ASN A 80 3.41 -2.40 -7.35
CA ASN A 80 3.43 -2.38 -5.90
C ASN A 80 4.79 -1.97 -5.38
N ALA A 81 4.83 -0.97 -4.51
CA ALA A 81 6.04 -0.49 -3.86
C ALA A 81 5.77 -0.20 -2.38
N ILE A 82 6.81 -0.21 -1.58
CA ILE A 82 6.77 0.22 -0.17
C ILE A 82 7.84 1.28 0.01
N LEU A 83 7.45 2.43 0.53
CA LEU A 83 8.35 3.47 1.00
C LEU A 83 8.42 3.41 2.51
N VAL A 84 9.62 3.52 3.05
CA VAL A 84 9.84 3.64 4.49
C VAL A 84 10.54 4.97 4.78
N ARG A 85 10.25 5.57 5.93
CA ARG A 85 10.97 6.75 6.39
C ARG A 85 12.44 6.38 6.62
N ARG A 86 13.34 7.25 6.23
CA ARG A 86 14.78 7.05 6.47
C ARG A 86 15.05 6.81 7.94
N GLY A 87 15.88 5.80 8.21
CA GLY A 87 16.19 5.34 9.57
C GLY A 87 15.34 4.15 10.04
N ILE A 88 14.30 3.74 9.31
CA ILE A 88 13.64 2.45 9.51
C ILE A 88 14.54 1.37 8.91
N THR A 89 14.82 0.32 9.67
CA THR A 89 15.67 -0.78 9.22
C THR A 89 14.85 -1.79 8.41
N ILE A 90 15.25 -2.05 7.19
CA ILE A 90 14.69 -3.12 6.35
C ILE A 90 15.46 -4.41 6.68
N LEU A 91 14.76 -5.40 7.23
CA LEU A 91 15.35 -6.68 7.65
C LEU A 91 15.35 -7.71 6.52
N ALA A 92 14.24 -7.78 5.78
CA ALA A 92 14.06 -8.67 4.66
C ALA A 92 12.97 -8.13 3.73
N HIS A 93 12.99 -8.54 2.48
CA HIS A 93 11.91 -8.23 1.53
C HIS A 93 11.78 -9.33 0.49
N ASP A 94 10.59 -9.47 -0.08
CA ASP A 94 10.30 -10.44 -1.12
C ASP A 94 9.03 -10.07 -1.90
N ILE A 95 8.84 -10.76 -3.02
CA ILE A 95 7.65 -10.68 -3.85
C ILE A 95 6.75 -11.86 -3.50
N LEU A 96 5.45 -11.60 -3.32
CA LEU A 96 4.46 -12.65 -3.14
C LEU A 96 3.84 -13.01 -4.49
N HIS A 97 3.93 -14.27 -4.88
CA HIS A 97 3.36 -14.77 -6.12
C HIS A 97 1.87 -15.06 -5.93
N LEU A 98 1.03 -14.32 -6.66
CA LEU A 98 -0.43 -14.45 -6.58
C LEU A 98 -1.00 -15.07 -7.86
N PRO A 99 -2.09 -15.87 -7.76
CA PRO A 99 -2.81 -16.33 -8.91
C PRO A 99 -3.48 -15.14 -9.62
N ALA A 100 -2.97 -14.75 -10.79
CA ALA A 100 -3.45 -13.60 -11.54
C ALA A 100 -3.40 -13.82 -13.05
N LEU A 101 -4.36 -13.26 -13.79
CA LEU A 101 -4.32 -13.13 -15.25
C LEU A 101 -3.68 -11.82 -15.71
N GLU A 102 -3.82 -10.77 -14.92
CA GLU A 102 -3.21 -9.46 -15.14
C GLU A 102 -2.00 -9.29 -14.22
N PRO A 103 -1.11 -8.30 -14.49
CA PRO A 103 0.00 -8.00 -13.60
C PRO A 103 -0.49 -7.37 -12.29
N ARG A 104 -1.08 -8.18 -11.46
CA ARG A 104 -1.48 -7.90 -10.08
C ARG A 104 -0.54 -8.65 -9.15
N GLY A 105 -0.36 -8.14 -7.94
CA GLY A 105 0.58 -8.80 -7.04
C GLY A 105 0.60 -8.21 -5.66
N ALA A 106 1.51 -8.73 -4.88
CA ALA A 106 1.82 -8.24 -3.55
C ALA A 106 3.32 -8.30 -3.31
N VAL A 107 3.79 -7.43 -2.44
CA VAL A 107 5.17 -7.36 -1.96
C VAL A 107 5.17 -7.40 -0.44
N VAL A 108 6.23 -7.96 0.15
CA VAL A 108 6.38 -8.07 1.60
C VAL A 108 7.73 -7.53 2.02
N ALA A 109 7.74 -6.76 3.10
CA ALA A 109 8.95 -6.30 3.76
C ALA A 109 8.85 -6.54 5.26
N ASP A 110 9.87 -7.16 5.83
CA ASP A 110 10.06 -7.23 7.27
C ASP A 110 10.96 -6.06 7.68
N ILE A 111 10.50 -5.27 8.61
CA ILE A 111 11.16 -4.04 9.02
C ILE A 111 11.28 -3.97 10.55
N ARG A 112 12.20 -3.12 11.02
CA ARG A 112 12.25 -2.71 12.42
C ARG A 112 11.96 -1.21 12.51
N ALA A 113 10.85 -0.87 13.15
CA ALA A 113 10.40 0.51 13.35
C ALA A 113 9.93 0.69 14.80
N LYS A 114 10.28 1.82 15.42
CA LYS A 114 9.89 2.12 16.81
C LYS A 114 10.20 1.00 17.82
N GLY A 115 11.30 0.29 17.60
CA GLY A 115 11.72 -0.83 18.44
C GLY A 115 10.96 -2.16 18.25
N GLN A 116 10.07 -2.23 17.26
CA GLN A 116 9.27 -3.42 16.94
C GLN A 116 9.65 -3.98 15.57
N GLU A 117 9.65 -5.29 15.45
CA GLU A 117 9.75 -6.01 14.18
C GLU A 117 8.35 -6.25 13.62
N LEU A 118 8.15 -5.87 12.38
CA LEU A 118 6.85 -5.84 11.73
C LEU A 118 6.95 -6.36 10.31
N ARG A 119 5.92 -7.05 9.86
CA ARG A 119 5.73 -7.43 8.47
C ARG A 119 4.76 -6.48 7.79
N ILE A 120 5.22 -5.86 6.71
CA ILE A 120 4.41 -4.98 5.88
C ILE A 120 4.12 -5.69 4.57
N VAL A 121 2.85 -5.76 4.19
CA VAL A 121 2.42 -6.29 2.89
C VAL A 121 1.72 -5.17 2.12
N GLY A 122 2.22 -4.87 0.94
CA GLY A 122 1.56 -3.99 -0.02
C GLY A 122 0.94 -4.82 -1.15
N MET A 123 -0.33 -4.57 -1.48
CA MET A 123 -1.04 -5.37 -2.48
C MET A 123 -1.94 -4.55 -3.37
N HIS A 124 -2.12 -5.04 -4.61
CA HIS A 124 -3.10 -4.55 -5.56
C HIS A 124 -3.83 -5.75 -6.16
N LEU A 125 -5.09 -5.96 -5.78
CA LEU A 125 -5.85 -7.14 -6.10
C LEU A 125 -6.61 -7.03 -7.41
N ASP A 126 -7.07 -8.17 -7.92
CA ASP A 126 -7.80 -8.32 -9.17
C ASP A 126 -9.21 -7.69 -9.10
N LEU A 127 -9.77 -7.38 -10.25
CA LEU A 127 -11.15 -6.87 -10.37
C LEU A 127 -12.18 -7.98 -10.16
N SER A 128 -11.84 -9.25 -10.37
CA SER A 128 -12.71 -10.40 -10.14
C SER A 128 -12.79 -10.77 -8.66
N GLY A 129 -14.00 -10.84 -8.10
CA GLY A 129 -14.21 -11.21 -6.70
C GLY A 129 -13.73 -12.61 -6.33
N PHE A 130 -13.88 -13.57 -7.24
CA PHE A 130 -13.37 -14.92 -7.06
C PHE A 130 -11.83 -14.93 -6.96
N ARG A 131 -11.15 -14.21 -7.84
CA ARG A 131 -9.69 -14.08 -7.83
C ARG A 131 -9.19 -13.34 -6.60
N ARG A 132 -9.86 -12.26 -6.19
CA ARG A 132 -9.50 -11.55 -4.97
C ARG A 132 -9.47 -12.47 -3.74
N ARG A 133 -10.47 -13.35 -3.59
CA ARG A 133 -10.47 -14.33 -2.49
C ARG A 133 -9.28 -15.27 -2.56
N GLN A 134 -8.97 -15.80 -3.73
CA GLN A 134 -7.80 -16.66 -3.93
C GLN A 134 -6.50 -15.92 -3.63
N GLN A 135 -6.39 -14.68 -4.09
CA GLN A 135 -5.22 -13.85 -3.86
C GLN A 135 -5.00 -13.56 -2.36
N VAL A 136 -6.05 -13.18 -1.63
CA VAL A 136 -5.96 -12.95 -0.19
C VAL A 136 -5.56 -14.22 0.56
N ARG A 137 -6.16 -15.36 0.24
CA ARG A 137 -5.77 -16.65 0.83
C ARG A 137 -4.30 -16.97 0.58
N SER A 138 -3.82 -16.72 -0.64
CA SER A 138 -2.41 -16.90 -1.01
C SER A 138 -1.48 -15.99 -0.22
N VAL A 139 -1.83 -14.71 -0.08
CA VAL A 139 -1.06 -13.75 0.74
C VAL A 139 -0.96 -14.24 2.17
N LEU A 140 -2.09 -14.57 2.81
CA LEU A 140 -2.14 -15.00 4.21
C LEU A 140 -1.35 -16.29 4.43
N ALA A 141 -1.44 -17.27 3.54
CA ALA A 141 -0.66 -18.50 3.61
C ALA A 141 0.84 -18.22 3.52
N GLN A 142 1.28 -17.41 2.57
CA GLN A 142 2.70 -17.10 2.36
C GLN A 142 3.31 -16.32 3.53
N ILE A 143 2.57 -15.39 4.15
CA ILE A 143 3.09 -14.67 5.31
C ILE A 143 3.14 -15.53 6.56
N ASN A 144 2.17 -16.45 6.76
CA ASN A 144 2.18 -17.39 7.88
C ASN A 144 3.34 -18.39 7.79
N ASP A 145 3.68 -18.85 6.59
CA ASP A 145 4.80 -19.78 6.37
C ASP A 145 6.16 -19.15 6.69
N ARG A 146 6.27 -17.82 6.61
CA ARG A 146 7.54 -17.10 6.84
C ARG A 146 7.85 -16.87 8.32
N ALA A 147 6.90 -16.31 9.06
CA ALA A 147 7.01 -16.06 10.50
C ALA A 147 5.60 -15.82 11.07
N PRO A 148 4.94 -16.87 11.58
CA PRO A 148 3.52 -16.79 11.98
C PRO A 148 3.27 -15.85 13.15
N ASP A 149 4.27 -15.61 14.00
CA ASP A 149 4.12 -14.77 15.20
C ASP A 149 4.47 -13.29 14.98
N MET A 150 5.04 -12.93 13.82
CA MET A 150 5.41 -11.54 13.54
C MET A 150 4.16 -10.70 13.32
N PRO A 151 3.99 -9.58 14.06
CA PRO A 151 2.89 -8.66 13.82
C PRO A 151 2.91 -8.16 12.37
N SER A 152 1.75 -8.15 11.71
CA SER A 152 1.66 -7.82 10.28
C SER A 152 0.64 -6.73 10.01
N ILE A 153 0.95 -5.92 8.99
CA ILE A 153 0.10 -4.85 8.45
C ILE A 153 -0.03 -5.10 6.96
N LEU A 154 -1.27 -5.32 6.51
CA LEU A 154 -1.60 -5.58 5.12
C LEU A 154 -2.35 -4.37 4.57
N MET A 155 -1.84 -3.78 3.51
CA MET A 155 -2.38 -2.54 2.94
C MET A 155 -2.44 -2.61 1.43
N GLY A 156 -3.44 -1.96 0.86
CA GLY A 156 -3.47 -1.79 -0.58
C GLY A 156 -4.82 -1.46 -1.15
N ASP A 157 -4.85 -1.41 -2.48
CA ASP A 157 -6.06 -1.35 -3.27
C ASP A 157 -6.59 -2.77 -3.46
N LEU A 158 -7.65 -3.10 -2.73
CA LEU A 158 -8.26 -4.43 -2.77
C LEU A 158 -9.29 -4.58 -3.89
N ASN A 159 -9.65 -3.50 -4.59
CA ASN A 159 -10.72 -3.49 -5.58
C ASN A 159 -12.04 -4.15 -5.08
N GLU A 160 -12.25 -4.16 -3.76
CA GLU A 160 -13.43 -4.75 -3.13
C GLU A 160 -14.48 -3.68 -2.85
N TRP A 161 -15.55 -3.71 -3.61
CA TRP A 161 -16.66 -2.77 -3.51
C TRP A 161 -17.63 -3.10 -2.38
N SER A 162 -17.63 -4.34 -1.92
CA SER A 162 -18.47 -4.75 -0.79
C SER A 162 -18.00 -4.08 0.51
N ARG A 163 -18.97 -3.69 1.33
CA ARG A 163 -18.67 -3.10 2.64
C ARG A 163 -18.23 -4.13 3.68
N LYS A 164 -18.76 -5.35 3.62
CA LYS A 164 -18.54 -6.40 4.63
C LYS A 164 -18.33 -7.80 4.04
N GLY A 165 -18.42 -7.95 2.75
CA GLY A 165 -18.37 -9.25 2.09
C GLY A 165 -17.15 -9.44 1.19
N GLY A 166 -17.28 -10.34 0.22
CA GLY A 166 -16.22 -10.60 -0.76
C GLY A 166 -14.97 -11.17 -0.11
N CYS A 167 -13.80 -10.64 -0.49
CA CYS A 167 -12.53 -11.09 0.05
C CYS A 167 -12.24 -10.60 1.48
N LEU A 168 -13.04 -9.69 2.02
CA LEU A 168 -12.81 -9.12 3.36
C LEU A 168 -12.92 -10.16 4.48
N GLY A 169 -13.77 -11.17 4.29
CA GLY A 169 -13.93 -12.26 5.25
C GLY A 169 -12.66 -13.10 5.47
N GLU A 170 -11.78 -13.14 4.50
CA GLU A 170 -10.53 -13.91 4.59
C GLU A 170 -9.53 -13.34 5.62
N PHE A 171 -9.63 -12.05 5.95
CA PHE A 171 -8.74 -11.38 6.91
C PHE A 171 -9.13 -11.61 8.38
N ILE A 172 -10.39 -11.93 8.66
CA ILE A 172 -10.99 -11.88 10.01
C ILE A 172 -10.28 -12.80 11.03
N GLY A 173 -9.74 -13.93 10.57
CA GLY A 173 -9.09 -14.91 11.46
C GLY A 173 -7.81 -14.40 12.15
N GLY A 174 -7.11 -13.45 11.58
CA GLY A 174 -5.82 -12.96 12.09
C GLY A 174 -5.67 -11.45 12.12
N HIS A 175 -6.56 -10.72 11.46
CA HIS A 175 -6.45 -9.28 11.27
C HIS A 175 -7.79 -8.58 11.47
N HIS A 176 -7.74 -7.30 11.77
CA HIS A 176 -8.92 -6.43 11.81
C HIS A 176 -8.73 -5.18 10.94
N ASP A 177 -9.83 -4.67 10.41
CA ASP A 177 -9.88 -3.51 9.51
C ASP A 177 -9.67 -2.22 10.32
N ALA A 178 -8.81 -1.33 9.83
CA ALA A 178 -8.59 -0.02 10.44
C ALA A 178 -9.74 0.97 10.20
N HIS A 179 -10.71 0.63 9.38
CA HIS A 179 -11.89 1.47 9.07
C HIS A 179 -11.54 2.88 8.60
N THR A 180 -10.66 2.98 7.60
CA THR A 180 -10.12 4.26 7.12
C THR A 180 -11.14 5.19 6.45
N GLY A 181 -12.21 4.65 5.88
CA GLY A 181 -13.21 5.43 5.15
C GLY A 181 -13.09 5.31 3.63
N PRO A 182 -13.98 5.97 2.87
CA PRO A 182 -13.99 5.90 1.42
C PRO A 182 -12.79 6.65 0.81
N SER A 183 -12.21 6.06 -0.27
CA SER A 183 -11.02 6.56 -0.95
C SER A 183 -11.20 6.78 -2.45
N PHE A 184 -12.23 6.21 -3.05
CA PHE A 184 -12.48 6.24 -4.48
C PHE A 184 -13.91 6.74 -4.80
N HIS A 185 -14.14 7.56 -5.77
CA HIS A 185 -13.23 8.36 -6.56
C HIS A 185 -12.77 9.59 -5.76
N SER A 186 -11.53 10.04 -5.93
CA SER A 186 -10.93 11.12 -5.13
C SER A 186 -11.73 12.42 -5.09
N GLN A 187 -12.43 12.76 -6.18
CA GLN A 187 -13.28 13.95 -6.27
C GLN A 187 -14.57 13.83 -5.44
N ARG A 188 -15.11 12.62 -5.30
CA ARG A 188 -16.32 12.29 -4.52
C ARG A 188 -16.19 10.87 -3.97
N PRO A 189 -15.44 10.68 -2.87
CA PRO A 189 -15.15 9.35 -2.37
C PRO A 189 -16.41 8.68 -1.81
N MET A 190 -16.74 7.51 -2.36
CA MET A 190 -17.88 6.69 -1.96
C MET A 190 -17.52 5.23 -1.70
N ALA A 191 -16.50 4.70 -2.38
CA ALA A 191 -16.07 3.32 -2.26
C ALA A 191 -14.79 3.21 -1.42
N ARG A 192 -14.76 2.19 -0.54
CA ARG A 192 -13.59 1.85 0.28
C ARG A 192 -12.73 0.80 -0.41
N LEU A 193 -12.11 1.16 -1.54
CA LEU A 193 -11.25 0.24 -2.30
C LEU A 193 -9.88 0.05 -1.66
N ASP A 194 -9.38 1.08 -1.00
CA ASP A 194 -8.09 1.09 -0.31
C ASP A 194 -8.32 0.79 1.17
N ARG A 195 -7.57 -0.19 1.70
CA ARG A 195 -7.78 -0.68 3.07
C ARG A 195 -6.48 -0.97 3.78
N ILE A 196 -6.55 -0.94 5.10
CA ILE A 196 -5.47 -1.30 6.02
C ILE A 196 -6.00 -2.32 7.01
N PHE A 197 -5.37 -3.50 7.04
CA PHE A 197 -5.63 -4.57 8.00
C PHE A 197 -4.42 -4.76 8.89
N VAL A 198 -4.63 -4.89 10.17
CA VAL A 198 -3.56 -5.10 11.14
C VAL A 198 -3.81 -6.36 11.96
N SER A 199 -2.75 -7.09 12.29
CA SER A 199 -2.86 -8.26 13.16
C SER A 199 -3.36 -7.88 14.55
N HIS A 200 -4.02 -8.81 15.24
CA HIS A 200 -4.65 -8.55 16.55
C HIS A 200 -3.70 -8.05 17.65
N LYS A 201 -2.40 -8.25 17.48
CA LYS A 201 -1.36 -7.74 18.38
C LYS A 201 -1.12 -6.22 18.26
N ILE A 202 -1.67 -5.59 17.24
CA ILE A 202 -1.50 -4.16 16.95
C ILE A 202 -2.79 -3.43 17.28
N LYS A 203 -2.67 -2.36 18.08
CA LYS A 203 -3.80 -1.50 18.42
C LYS A 203 -3.91 -0.33 17.44
N ILE A 204 -5.10 -0.11 16.89
CA ILE A 204 -5.42 1.06 16.05
C ILE A 204 -5.82 2.20 16.98
N LEU A 205 -5.10 3.31 16.90
CA LEU A 205 -5.40 4.52 17.67
C LEU A 205 -6.34 5.45 16.92
N SER A 206 -6.07 5.65 15.63
CA SER A 206 -6.89 6.43 14.71
C SER A 206 -6.65 5.97 13.28
N ALA A 207 -7.60 6.25 12.41
CA ALA A 207 -7.49 5.95 10.98
C ALA A 207 -8.36 6.90 10.17
N GLY A 208 -8.04 7.09 8.90
CA GLY A 208 -8.81 7.98 8.05
C GLY A 208 -8.37 7.95 6.58
N THR A 209 -9.02 8.81 5.83
CA THR A 209 -8.70 9.11 4.43
C THR A 209 -8.14 10.54 4.36
N HIS A 210 -7.02 10.70 3.66
CA HIS A 210 -6.39 12.02 3.50
C HIS A 210 -7.10 12.80 2.38
N GLN A 211 -7.73 13.92 2.71
CA GLN A 211 -8.56 14.71 1.79
C GLN A 211 -8.04 16.16 1.68
N SER A 212 -6.91 16.35 1.04
CA SER A 212 -6.44 17.67 0.66
C SER A 212 -6.86 18.04 -0.76
N LEU A 213 -6.77 19.31 -1.12
CA LEU A 213 -6.98 19.76 -2.50
C LEU A 213 -5.98 19.13 -3.46
N LYS A 214 -4.73 18.94 -3.02
CA LYS A 214 -3.70 18.25 -3.80
C LYS A 214 -4.03 16.78 -4.00
N ALA A 215 -4.42 16.07 -2.94
CA ALA A 215 -4.78 14.65 -3.02
C ALA A 215 -5.95 14.40 -3.97
N ARG A 216 -6.96 15.25 -3.96
CA ARG A 216 -8.11 15.16 -4.89
C ARG A 216 -7.72 15.27 -6.36
N ARG A 217 -6.65 15.98 -6.68
CA ARG A 217 -6.16 16.19 -8.06
C ARG A 217 -5.09 15.20 -8.48
N ALA A 218 -4.29 14.71 -7.54
CA ALA A 218 -3.10 13.93 -7.83
C ALA A 218 -3.38 12.52 -8.36
N SER A 219 -4.47 11.89 -7.93
CA SER A 219 -4.89 10.55 -8.34
C SER A 219 -6.42 10.43 -8.31
N ASP A 220 -6.98 9.37 -8.86
CA ASP A 220 -8.39 9.02 -8.71
C ASP A 220 -8.70 8.28 -7.39
N HIS A 221 -7.67 7.87 -6.66
CA HIS A 221 -7.76 7.41 -5.27
C HIS A 221 -7.24 8.48 -4.32
N LEU A 222 -7.72 8.44 -3.08
CA LEU A 222 -7.16 9.19 -1.95
C LEU A 222 -6.29 8.27 -1.10
N PRO A 223 -5.22 8.78 -0.46
CA PRO A 223 -4.47 8.01 0.51
C PRO A 223 -5.34 7.63 1.72
N VAL A 224 -5.19 6.42 2.22
CA VAL A 224 -5.73 6.00 3.51
C VAL A 224 -4.59 5.80 4.51
N TRP A 225 -4.84 6.05 5.77
CA TRP A 225 -3.81 6.00 6.81
C TRP A 225 -4.35 5.44 8.12
N ALA A 226 -3.46 4.95 8.96
CA ALA A 226 -3.74 4.52 10.33
C ALA A 226 -2.57 4.85 11.27
N GLU A 227 -2.87 5.26 12.47
CA GLU A 227 -1.94 5.41 13.58
C GLU A 227 -2.06 4.21 14.50
N LEU A 228 -0.94 3.58 14.78
CA LEU A 228 -0.85 2.29 15.42
C LEU A 228 0.02 2.34 16.68
N SER A 229 -0.32 1.53 17.68
CA SER A 229 0.53 1.28 18.83
C SER A 229 0.70 -0.22 19.05
N PHE A 230 1.79 -0.57 19.71
CA PHE A 230 2.15 -1.94 20.05
C PHE A 230 2.07 -2.10 21.56
N SER A 231 1.42 -3.16 21.98
CA SER A 231 1.32 -3.55 23.40
C SER A 231 2.54 -4.33 23.84
#